data_6feec79e8f0accc624213e4928c73444
#
_entry.id   6feec79e8f0accc624213e4928c73444
#
_cell.length_a   1.000
_cell.length_b   1.000
_cell.length_c   1.000
_cell.angle_alpha   90.00
_cell.angle_beta   90.00
_cell.angle_gamma   90.00
#
_symmetry.space_group_name_H-M   'P 1'
#
loop_
_entity.id
_entity.type
_entity.pdbx_description
1 polymer ?
#
loop_
_entity_poly.entity_id
_entity_poly.type
_entity_poly.pdbx_seq_one_letter_code
_entity_poly.pdbx_strand_id
1 'polypeptide(L)'
;MKGIIKAGIIAANFLIMAYGSAEQYTLEIQDLKDLKLLTKQVESVGVYPGRPTLGEVTEVPGRAYAIRSPLTAQQVFFMHPVGTALKAGEDFVKLIGPEVHHYYSQFQVKKSLFELAEQQYKRNKPLYAQSAISQQAWLDINHSYFTAKLDYDEMQHFFELVSGFDEQSETLTLKSPINGVLRFNNLESLAEENMLARVVPTDSIKLTFNITNKDAKNLAFLSIPATDCKLQISAIESVASGLSTKAWSEALTTACPYTLGQNISVTPYFSQQAYSIPRQSVFSMGGEQFVFVKSVAQFTAVKVLLTSSVEQNYIVTSEASLVNKEILTSSVSAAQGVLLGLGSE
;
A
#
# COMPACT_ATOMS: atom_id res chain seq x y z
N MET A 1 -31.60 68.93 -30.27
CA MET A 1 -32.70 68.44 -29.45
C MET A 1 -32.13 67.68 -28.30
N LYS A 2 -32.54 67.98 -27.11
CA LYS A 2 -32.05 67.62 -25.79
C LYS A 2 -32.05 66.12 -25.55
N GLY A 3 -30.93 65.53 -25.06
CA GLY A 3 -30.83 64.22 -24.51
C GLY A 3 -30.23 64.30 -23.10
N ILE A 4 -31.03 63.85 -22.13
CA ILE A 4 -30.79 63.96 -20.71
C ILE A 4 -29.83 62.85 -20.26
N ILE A 5 -28.73 63.22 -19.59
CA ILE A 5 -27.79 62.32 -18.93
C ILE A 5 -28.37 61.98 -17.55
N LYS A 6 -28.72 60.72 -17.32
CA LYS A 6 -29.02 60.21 -15.99
C LYS A 6 -27.77 59.62 -15.34
N ALA A 7 -27.30 60.28 -14.30
CA ALA A 7 -26.25 59.78 -13.42
C ALA A 7 -26.80 58.63 -12.55
N GLY A 8 -26.22 57.42 -12.70
CA GLY A 8 -26.50 56.28 -11.81
C GLY A 8 -25.51 56.27 -10.65
N ILE A 9 -26.06 56.37 -9.44
CA ILE A 9 -25.31 56.24 -8.18
C ILE A 9 -25.06 54.75 -7.97
N ILE A 10 -23.77 54.34 -8.01
CA ILE A 10 -23.34 53.01 -7.63
C ILE A 10 -23.16 53.01 -6.11
N ALA A 11 -24.11 52.37 -5.42
CA ALA A 11 -24.00 52.07 -4.01
C ALA A 11 -23.00 50.89 -3.83
N ALA A 12 -21.83 51.18 -3.32
CA ALA A 12 -20.87 50.17 -2.91
C ALA A 12 -21.34 49.52 -1.62
N ASN A 13 -21.90 48.31 -1.74
CA ASN A 13 -22.13 47.44 -0.56
C ASN A 13 -20.81 46.94 -0.03
N PHE A 14 -20.32 47.52 1.05
CA PHE A 14 -19.25 46.97 1.88
C PHE A 14 -19.80 45.75 2.61
N LEU A 15 -19.48 44.55 2.12
CA LEU A 15 -19.65 43.31 2.87
C LEU A 15 -18.63 43.31 4.01
N ILE A 16 -19.05 43.70 5.21
CA ILE A 16 -18.30 43.46 6.44
C ILE A 16 -18.33 41.96 6.66
N MET A 17 -17.23 41.27 6.31
CA MET A 17 -16.99 39.92 6.78
C MET A 17 -16.80 40.01 8.31
N ALA A 18 -17.80 39.61 9.05
CA ALA A 18 -17.67 39.33 10.46
C ALA A 18 -16.69 38.15 10.62
N TYR A 19 -15.45 38.43 10.93
CA TYR A 19 -14.56 37.44 11.53
C TYR A 19 -15.19 37.04 12.84
N GLY A 20 -15.76 35.83 12.89
CA GLY A 20 -16.20 35.25 14.15
C GLY A 20 -15.00 35.16 15.09
N SER A 21 -14.96 36.02 16.07
CA SER A 21 -14.05 35.91 17.20
C SER A 21 -14.38 34.58 17.86
N ALA A 22 -13.46 33.61 17.83
CA ALA A 22 -13.57 32.41 18.67
C ALA A 22 -13.71 32.92 20.12
N GLU A 23 -14.80 32.56 20.79
CA GLU A 23 -14.97 32.89 22.22
C GLU A 23 -13.75 32.38 22.98
N GLN A 24 -12.98 33.32 23.51
CA GLN A 24 -11.78 33.03 24.26
C GLN A 24 -12.19 32.87 25.72
N TYR A 25 -12.36 31.62 26.15
CA TYR A 25 -12.68 31.30 27.53
C TYR A 25 -11.46 31.56 28.41
N THR A 26 -11.50 32.60 29.26
CA THR A 26 -10.42 33.01 30.14
C THR A 26 -10.85 33.01 31.60
N LEU A 27 -9.91 32.70 32.50
CA LEU A 27 -10.06 32.72 33.94
C LEU A 27 -8.95 33.57 34.56
N GLU A 28 -9.31 34.53 35.36
CA GLU A 28 -8.32 35.29 36.15
C GLU A 28 -7.70 34.40 37.25
N ILE A 29 -6.38 34.50 37.44
CA ILE A 29 -5.68 33.71 38.50
C ILE A 29 -6.20 34.07 39.88
N GLN A 30 -6.71 35.29 40.07
CA GLN A 30 -7.30 35.73 41.33
C GLN A 30 -8.56 34.96 41.72
N ASP A 31 -9.36 34.51 40.75
CA ASP A 31 -10.57 33.74 40.99
C ASP A 31 -10.26 32.30 41.42
N LEU A 32 -9.01 31.89 41.29
CA LEU A 32 -8.51 30.55 41.60
C LEU A 32 -7.59 30.52 42.83
N LYS A 33 -7.52 31.58 43.61
CA LYS A 33 -6.54 31.74 44.73
C LYS A 33 -6.63 30.63 45.79
N ASP A 34 -7.80 30.05 45.98
CA ASP A 34 -8.04 28.99 46.98
C ASP A 34 -7.71 27.60 46.45
N LEU A 35 -7.26 27.49 45.20
CA LEU A 35 -6.91 26.24 44.56
C LEU A 35 -5.39 26.05 44.49
N LYS A 36 -4.95 24.80 44.63
CA LYS A 36 -3.55 24.47 44.41
C LYS A 36 -3.28 24.40 42.89
N LEU A 37 -2.66 25.43 42.33
CA LEU A 37 -2.35 25.54 40.92
C LEU A 37 -0.91 25.09 40.64
N LEU A 38 -0.78 23.92 40.00
CA LEU A 38 0.48 23.43 39.44
C LEU A 38 0.46 23.52 37.95
N THR A 39 1.52 23.99 37.34
CA THR A 39 1.70 24.06 35.90
C THR A 39 2.86 23.19 35.45
N LYS A 40 2.80 22.72 34.21
CA LYS A 40 3.89 22.02 33.53
C LYS A 40 4.12 22.64 32.17
N GLN A 41 5.37 22.76 31.77
CA GLN A 41 5.71 23.18 30.42
C GLN A 41 5.33 22.10 29.41
N VAL A 42 4.76 22.49 28.28
CA VAL A 42 4.35 21.61 27.19
C VAL A 42 5.58 21.13 26.42
N GLU A 43 5.67 19.83 26.24
CA GLU A 43 6.72 19.20 25.43
C GLU A 43 6.25 19.08 23.98
N SER A 44 7.03 19.60 23.03
CA SER A 44 6.75 19.44 21.59
C SER A 44 7.24 18.08 21.10
N VAL A 45 6.42 17.41 20.29
CA VAL A 45 6.69 16.10 19.72
C VAL A 45 6.56 16.20 18.21
N GLY A 46 7.61 15.82 17.48
CA GLY A 46 7.62 15.85 16.01
C GLY A 46 7.11 14.56 15.37
N VAL A 47 7.25 13.42 16.07
CA VAL A 47 6.79 12.10 15.61
C VAL A 47 6.11 11.40 16.78
N TYR A 48 4.90 10.86 16.53
CA TYR A 48 4.13 10.21 17.59
C TYR A 48 3.36 8.99 17.05
N PRO A 49 3.08 7.99 17.90
CA PRO A 49 2.29 6.84 17.53
C PRO A 49 0.81 7.20 17.40
N GLY A 50 0.15 6.66 16.38
CA GLY A 50 -1.29 6.66 16.27
C GLY A 50 -1.94 5.52 17.04
N ARG A 51 -3.21 5.26 16.76
CA ARG A 51 -3.93 4.11 17.32
C ARG A 51 -3.51 2.86 16.56
N PRO A 52 -3.25 1.74 17.27
CA PRO A 52 -3.03 0.46 16.64
C PRO A 52 -4.20 0.10 15.73
N THR A 53 -3.88 -0.41 14.55
CA THR A 53 -4.85 -0.86 13.55
C THR A 53 -4.47 -2.22 13.01
N LEU A 54 -5.40 -2.88 12.33
CA LEU A 54 -5.14 -4.14 11.66
C LEU A 54 -4.53 -3.89 10.29
N GLY A 55 -3.40 -4.53 10.02
CA GLY A 55 -2.79 -4.60 8.71
C GLY A 55 -2.82 -6.02 8.17
N GLU A 56 -2.79 -6.17 6.85
CA GLU A 56 -2.76 -7.43 6.12
C GLU A 56 -1.49 -7.53 5.29
N VAL A 57 -0.79 -8.66 5.41
CA VAL A 57 0.34 -8.98 4.53
C VAL A 57 -0.21 -9.50 3.21
N THR A 58 -0.02 -8.75 2.15
CA THR A 58 -0.59 -9.06 0.84
C THR A 58 0.39 -8.81 -0.30
N GLU A 59 0.08 -9.31 -1.48
CA GLU A 59 0.86 -9.04 -2.69
C GLU A 59 0.40 -7.74 -3.38
N VAL A 60 1.34 -7.03 -3.99
CA VAL A 60 1.01 -5.91 -4.87
C VAL A 60 0.27 -6.47 -6.10
N PRO A 61 -0.96 -6.00 -6.41
CA PRO A 61 -1.74 -6.49 -7.53
C PRO A 61 -0.97 -6.44 -8.86
N GLY A 62 -1.09 -7.51 -9.66
CA GLY A 62 -0.47 -7.60 -10.99
C GLY A 62 1.04 -7.90 -10.99
N ARG A 63 1.66 -8.15 -9.84
CA ARG A 63 3.10 -8.47 -9.76
C ARG A 63 3.39 -9.98 -9.76
N ALA A 64 2.44 -10.81 -9.37
CA ALA A 64 2.60 -12.26 -9.36
C ALA A 64 2.73 -12.81 -10.78
N TYR A 65 3.66 -13.75 -10.98
CA TYR A 65 3.81 -14.48 -12.22
C TYR A 65 2.85 -15.67 -12.24
N ALA A 66 1.89 -15.66 -13.17
CA ALA A 66 0.93 -16.74 -13.34
C ALA A 66 1.51 -17.82 -14.27
N ILE A 67 1.59 -19.05 -13.79
CA ILE A 67 2.05 -20.22 -14.57
C ILE A 67 0.82 -20.97 -15.02
N ARG A 68 0.63 -21.04 -16.34
CA ARG A 68 -0.52 -21.69 -16.98
C ARG A 68 -0.05 -22.93 -17.73
N SER A 69 -0.86 -23.99 -17.70
CA SER A 69 -0.63 -25.19 -18.52
C SER A 69 -1.40 -25.06 -19.84
N PRO A 70 -0.75 -25.22 -20.98
CA PRO A 70 -1.44 -25.29 -22.28
C PRO A 70 -2.10 -26.66 -22.53
N LEU A 71 -1.87 -27.62 -21.63
CA LEU A 71 -2.36 -28.98 -21.73
C LEU A 71 -3.08 -29.42 -20.44
N THR A 72 -3.96 -30.40 -20.54
CA THR A 72 -4.58 -31.06 -19.40
C THR A 72 -3.72 -32.27 -19.01
N ALA A 73 -3.04 -32.21 -17.88
CA ALA A 73 -2.28 -33.34 -17.36
C ALA A 73 -3.22 -34.29 -16.60
N GLN A 74 -2.95 -35.61 -16.68
CA GLN A 74 -3.68 -36.63 -15.92
C GLN A 74 -3.43 -36.45 -14.40
N GLN A 75 -2.21 -36.08 -14.02
CA GLN A 75 -1.82 -35.76 -12.65
C GLN A 75 -0.91 -34.54 -12.61
N VAL A 76 -1.15 -33.66 -11.65
CA VAL A 76 -0.29 -32.53 -11.30
C VAL A 76 0.29 -32.81 -9.91
N PHE A 77 1.61 -32.93 -9.84
CA PHE A 77 2.31 -33.20 -8.58
C PHE A 77 3.17 -32.00 -8.20
N PHE A 78 2.79 -31.31 -7.11
CA PHE A 78 3.59 -30.21 -6.58
C PHE A 78 4.69 -30.75 -5.66
N MET A 79 5.93 -30.35 -5.90
CA MET A 79 7.11 -30.77 -5.16
C MET A 79 7.28 -30.01 -3.84
N HIS A 80 6.67 -28.84 -3.74
CA HIS A 80 6.71 -27.95 -2.57
C HIS A 80 5.32 -27.56 -2.10
N PRO A 81 5.12 -27.38 -0.79
CA PRO A 81 3.85 -26.89 -0.26
C PRO A 81 3.61 -25.39 -0.60
N VAL A 82 2.34 -24.98 -0.52
CA VAL A 82 1.96 -23.54 -0.64
C VAL A 82 2.74 -22.71 0.37
N GLY A 83 3.19 -21.54 -0.04
CA GLY A 83 3.94 -20.62 0.80
C GLY A 83 5.47 -20.86 0.79
N THR A 84 5.96 -21.90 0.12
CA THR A 84 7.41 -22.12 -0.02
C THR A 84 8.03 -21.01 -0.86
N ALA A 85 9.16 -20.47 -0.40
CA ALA A 85 9.98 -19.57 -1.19
C ALA A 85 10.79 -20.36 -2.23
N LEU A 86 10.58 -20.08 -3.51
CA LEU A 86 11.29 -20.67 -4.64
C LEU A 86 12.35 -19.71 -5.17
N LYS A 87 13.42 -20.29 -5.70
CA LYS A 87 14.40 -19.55 -6.51
C LYS A 87 14.06 -19.68 -8.00
N ALA A 88 14.47 -18.69 -8.79
CA ALA A 88 14.39 -18.80 -10.24
C ALA A 88 15.20 -20.03 -10.71
N GLY A 89 14.59 -20.87 -11.55
CA GLY A 89 15.14 -22.11 -12.04
C GLY A 89 14.92 -23.33 -11.11
N GLU A 90 14.30 -23.17 -9.95
CA GLU A 90 14.00 -24.27 -9.03
C GLU A 90 12.75 -25.03 -9.49
N ASP A 91 12.85 -26.36 -9.54
CA ASP A 91 11.75 -27.24 -9.91
C ASP A 91 10.66 -27.23 -8.85
N PHE A 92 9.38 -27.10 -9.26
CA PHE A 92 8.30 -26.99 -8.29
C PHE A 92 7.06 -27.85 -8.58
N VAL A 93 6.87 -28.28 -9.84
CA VAL A 93 5.72 -29.09 -10.25
C VAL A 93 6.06 -30.07 -11.35
N LYS A 94 5.44 -31.24 -11.29
CA LYS A 94 5.47 -32.28 -12.33
C LYS A 94 4.10 -32.45 -12.93
N LEU A 95 4.02 -32.43 -14.26
CA LEU A 95 2.84 -32.77 -15.05
C LEU A 95 3.04 -34.18 -15.60
N ILE A 96 2.06 -35.06 -15.39
CA ILE A 96 2.19 -36.48 -15.70
C ILE A 96 1.01 -36.93 -16.56
N GLY A 97 1.28 -37.74 -17.57
CA GLY A 97 0.28 -38.41 -18.39
C GLY A 97 0.54 -38.37 -19.89
N PRO A 98 -0.23 -39.17 -20.69
CA PRO A 98 -0.01 -39.31 -22.11
C PRO A 98 -0.14 -38.01 -22.91
N GLU A 99 -1.00 -37.07 -22.50
CA GLU A 99 -1.13 -35.76 -23.14
C GLU A 99 0.15 -34.95 -23.01
N VAL A 100 0.90 -35.14 -21.91
CA VAL A 100 2.20 -34.51 -21.67
C VAL A 100 3.23 -35.01 -22.67
N HIS A 101 3.26 -36.33 -22.92
CA HIS A 101 4.12 -36.97 -23.94
C HIS A 101 3.79 -36.45 -25.34
N HIS A 102 2.50 -36.42 -25.70
CA HIS A 102 2.04 -35.90 -27.00
C HIS A 102 2.46 -34.43 -27.20
N TYR A 103 2.27 -33.59 -26.21
CA TYR A 103 2.61 -32.19 -26.29
C TYR A 103 4.12 -31.94 -26.41
N TYR A 104 4.95 -32.72 -25.67
CA TYR A 104 6.39 -32.71 -25.82
C TYR A 104 6.82 -33.16 -27.21
N SER A 105 6.25 -34.24 -27.73
CA SER A 105 6.55 -34.76 -29.10
C SER A 105 6.18 -33.73 -30.17
N GLN A 106 5.02 -33.05 -30.05
CA GLN A 106 4.65 -31.96 -30.95
C GLN A 106 5.66 -30.83 -30.95
N PHE A 107 6.15 -30.41 -29.75
CA PHE A 107 7.19 -29.38 -29.63
C PHE A 107 8.48 -29.79 -30.35
N GLN A 108 8.95 -31.03 -30.21
CA GLN A 108 10.15 -31.53 -30.89
C GLN A 108 9.98 -31.52 -32.43
N VAL A 109 8.82 -31.91 -32.92
CA VAL A 109 8.53 -31.85 -34.35
C VAL A 109 8.51 -30.40 -34.85
N LYS A 110 7.78 -29.50 -34.21
CA LYS A 110 7.71 -28.08 -34.59
C LYS A 110 9.08 -27.42 -34.54
N LYS A 111 9.90 -27.73 -33.54
CA LYS A 111 11.30 -27.28 -33.44
C LYS A 111 12.13 -27.72 -34.63
N SER A 112 12.07 -29.02 -34.99
CA SER A 112 12.82 -29.57 -36.13
C SER A 112 12.39 -28.97 -37.46
N LEU A 113 11.08 -28.75 -37.66
CA LEU A 113 10.55 -28.09 -38.87
C LEU A 113 11.00 -26.63 -38.95
N PHE A 114 11.02 -25.90 -37.84
CA PHE A 114 11.52 -24.52 -37.80
C PHE A 114 13.03 -24.48 -38.13
N GLU A 115 13.84 -25.33 -37.51
CA GLU A 115 15.28 -25.41 -37.79
C GLU A 115 15.58 -25.70 -39.27
N LEU A 116 14.81 -26.62 -39.90
CA LEU A 116 14.96 -26.90 -41.31
C LEU A 116 14.57 -25.71 -42.20
N ALA A 117 13.42 -25.08 -41.90
CA ALA A 117 12.94 -23.92 -42.64
C ALA A 117 13.87 -22.72 -42.48
N GLU A 118 14.44 -22.50 -41.29
CA GLU A 118 15.43 -21.48 -41.03
C GLU A 118 16.73 -21.68 -41.83
N GLN A 119 17.23 -22.92 -41.90
CA GLN A 119 18.40 -23.25 -42.73
C GLN A 119 18.12 -22.96 -44.22
N GLN A 120 16.95 -23.33 -44.73
CA GLN A 120 16.56 -23.04 -46.14
C GLN A 120 16.46 -21.53 -46.35
N TYR A 121 15.83 -20.78 -45.45
CA TYR A 121 15.72 -19.33 -45.52
C TYR A 121 17.09 -18.64 -45.55
N LYS A 122 17.97 -18.99 -44.61
CA LYS A 122 19.32 -18.42 -44.51
C LYS A 122 20.18 -18.73 -45.75
N ARG A 123 20.08 -19.93 -46.31
CA ARG A 123 20.82 -20.33 -47.51
C ARG A 123 20.31 -19.62 -48.77
N ASN A 124 18.99 -19.45 -48.93
CA ASN A 124 18.43 -18.90 -50.15
C ASN A 124 18.32 -17.36 -50.16
N LYS A 125 18.37 -16.71 -49.00
CA LYS A 125 18.33 -15.23 -48.90
C LYS A 125 19.39 -14.53 -49.75
N PRO A 126 20.69 -14.90 -49.73
CA PRO A 126 21.73 -14.31 -50.59
C PRO A 126 21.51 -14.69 -52.09
N LEU A 127 21.00 -15.87 -52.40
CA LEU A 127 20.73 -16.29 -53.80
C LEU A 127 19.63 -15.45 -54.44
N TYR A 128 18.58 -15.15 -53.67
CA TYR A 128 17.54 -14.21 -54.11
C TYR A 128 18.08 -12.80 -54.33
N ALA A 129 18.90 -12.29 -53.43
CA ALA A 129 19.55 -10.97 -53.58
C ALA A 129 20.43 -10.87 -54.83
N GLN A 130 20.99 -12.01 -55.28
CA GLN A 130 21.78 -12.11 -56.50
C GLN A 130 20.94 -12.49 -57.73
N SER A 131 19.60 -12.51 -57.62
CA SER A 131 18.67 -12.97 -58.65
C SER A 131 18.93 -14.42 -59.17
N ALA A 132 19.52 -15.26 -58.33
CA ALA A 132 19.83 -16.65 -58.67
C ALA A 132 18.65 -17.61 -58.46
N ILE A 133 17.58 -17.17 -57.80
CA ILE A 133 16.31 -17.86 -57.64
C ILE A 133 15.15 -16.95 -58.05
N SER A 134 14.02 -17.55 -58.43
CA SER A 134 12.82 -16.80 -58.82
C SER A 134 12.14 -16.18 -57.62
N GLN A 135 11.38 -15.12 -57.88
CA GLN A 135 10.55 -14.46 -56.85
C GLN A 135 9.55 -15.43 -56.21
N GLN A 136 8.94 -16.29 -57.01
CA GLN A 136 7.99 -17.31 -56.53
C GLN A 136 8.66 -18.28 -55.57
N ALA A 137 9.82 -18.84 -55.93
CA ALA A 137 10.56 -19.73 -55.07
C ALA A 137 10.97 -19.05 -53.75
N TRP A 138 11.34 -17.75 -53.79
CA TRP A 138 11.66 -16.97 -52.59
C TRP A 138 10.43 -16.75 -51.71
N LEU A 139 9.23 -16.47 -52.28
CA LEU A 139 8.01 -16.31 -51.52
C LEU A 139 7.60 -17.64 -50.82
N ASP A 140 7.77 -18.77 -51.47
CA ASP A 140 7.46 -20.08 -50.88
C ASP A 140 8.39 -20.40 -49.72
N ILE A 141 9.69 -20.08 -49.83
CA ILE A 141 10.65 -20.23 -48.74
C ILE A 141 10.30 -19.32 -47.56
N ASN A 142 9.96 -18.05 -47.84
CA ASN A 142 9.55 -17.11 -46.77
C ASN A 142 8.31 -17.61 -46.06
N HIS A 143 7.29 -18.04 -46.80
CA HIS A 143 6.05 -18.54 -46.22
C HIS A 143 6.32 -19.75 -45.31
N SER A 144 7.08 -20.73 -45.80
CA SER A 144 7.46 -21.91 -45.00
C SER A 144 8.22 -21.54 -43.73
N TYR A 145 9.18 -20.59 -43.81
CA TYR A 145 9.94 -20.15 -42.68
C TYR A 145 9.07 -19.45 -41.62
N PHE A 146 8.25 -18.49 -42.03
CA PHE A 146 7.44 -17.76 -41.07
C PHE A 146 6.33 -18.60 -40.44
N THR A 147 5.73 -19.52 -41.21
CA THR A 147 4.76 -20.48 -40.67
C THR A 147 5.41 -21.38 -39.62
N ALA A 148 6.52 -22.04 -39.97
CA ALA A 148 7.22 -22.91 -39.02
C ALA A 148 7.73 -22.14 -37.77
N LYS A 149 8.14 -20.90 -37.97
CA LYS A 149 8.55 -20.03 -36.85
C LYS A 149 7.39 -19.75 -35.91
N LEU A 150 6.23 -19.34 -36.43
CA LEU A 150 5.04 -19.06 -35.61
C LEU A 150 4.61 -20.30 -34.83
N ASP A 151 4.57 -21.46 -35.50
CA ASP A 151 4.20 -22.73 -34.87
C ASP A 151 5.16 -23.13 -33.74
N TYR A 152 6.43 -22.86 -33.89
CA TYR A 152 7.44 -23.12 -32.86
C TYR A 152 7.35 -22.10 -31.71
N ASP A 153 7.27 -20.81 -32.02
CA ASP A 153 7.19 -19.72 -31.03
C ASP A 153 5.96 -19.88 -30.12
N GLU A 154 4.81 -20.36 -30.65
CA GLU A 154 3.61 -20.63 -29.88
C GLU A 154 3.84 -21.58 -28.68
N MET A 155 4.69 -22.60 -28.88
CA MET A 155 4.99 -23.56 -27.82
C MET A 155 6.23 -23.20 -27.01
N GLN A 156 7.17 -22.47 -27.58
CA GLN A 156 8.48 -22.19 -26.99
C GLN A 156 8.37 -21.54 -25.61
N HIS A 157 7.49 -20.56 -25.44
CA HIS A 157 7.34 -19.83 -24.17
C HIS A 157 6.96 -20.73 -22.99
N PHE A 158 6.15 -21.76 -23.24
CA PHE A 158 5.85 -22.74 -22.19
C PHE A 158 7.07 -23.63 -21.92
N PHE A 159 7.77 -24.06 -22.96
CA PHE A 159 8.96 -24.92 -22.82
C PHE A 159 10.16 -24.20 -22.19
N GLU A 160 10.19 -22.88 -22.14
CA GLU A 160 11.19 -22.12 -21.35
C GLU A 160 11.05 -22.39 -19.84
N LEU A 161 9.84 -22.74 -19.39
CA LEU A 161 9.56 -23.13 -18.00
C LEU A 161 9.89 -24.60 -17.71
N VAL A 162 10.13 -25.41 -18.75
CA VAL A 162 10.44 -26.84 -18.60
C VAL A 162 11.92 -27.01 -18.21
N SER A 163 12.17 -27.74 -17.14
CA SER A 163 13.52 -28.14 -16.72
C SER A 163 13.90 -29.52 -17.23
N GLY A 164 12.93 -30.41 -17.46
CA GLY A 164 13.16 -31.76 -17.94
C GLY A 164 11.89 -32.49 -18.37
N PHE A 165 12.09 -33.52 -19.20
CA PHE A 165 11.09 -34.49 -19.61
C PHE A 165 11.61 -35.90 -19.43
N ASP A 166 10.85 -36.75 -18.76
CA ASP A 166 11.11 -38.19 -18.61
C ASP A 166 10.10 -38.97 -19.47
N GLU A 167 10.61 -39.60 -20.50
CA GLU A 167 9.78 -40.35 -21.47
C GLU A 167 9.16 -41.61 -20.86
N GLN A 168 9.85 -42.27 -19.90
CA GLN A 168 9.35 -43.53 -19.31
C GLN A 168 8.18 -43.28 -18.38
N SER A 169 8.22 -42.21 -17.63
CA SER A 169 7.15 -41.81 -16.71
C SER A 169 6.16 -40.79 -17.30
N GLU A 170 6.33 -40.40 -18.58
CA GLU A 170 5.53 -39.37 -19.28
C GLU A 170 5.42 -38.09 -18.43
N THR A 171 6.55 -37.69 -17.81
CA THR A 171 6.59 -36.61 -16.81
C THR A 171 7.35 -35.40 -17.34
N LEU A 172 6.67 -34.24 -17.31
CA LEU A 172 7.27 -32.92 -17.57
C LEU A 172 7.46 -32.17 -16.26
N THR A 173 8.69 -31.75 -16.01
CA THR A 173 9.00 -30.96 -14.80
C THR A 173 9.13 -29.49 -15.14
N LEU A 174 8.45 -28.63 -14.36
CA LEU A 174 8.48 -27.19 -14.54
C LEU A 174 9.26 -26.53 -13.42
N LYS A 175 10.04 -25.51 -13.79
CA LYS A 175 10.84 -24.66 -12.90
C LYS A 175 10.20 -23.28 -12.70
N SER A 176 10.46 -22.66 -11.57
CA SER A 176 10.04 -21.31 -11.30
C SER A 176 10.75 -20.29 -12.20
N PRO A 177 10.03 -19.37 -12.87
CA PRO A 177 10.64 -18.35 -13.71
C PRO A 177 11.33 -17.23 -12.91
N ILE A 178 10.93 -17.03 -11.64
CA ILE A 178 11.39 -15.93 -10.79
C ILE A 178 11.61 -16.40 -9.36
N ASN A 179 12.33 -15.60 -8.57
CA ASN A 179 12.37 -15.76 -7.12
C ASN A 179 11.06 -15.28 -6.52
N GLY A 180 10.42 -16.08 -5.66
CA GLY A 180 9.14 -15.70 -5.06
C GLY A 180 8.51 -16.78 -4.21
N VAL A 181 7.33 -16.49 -3.70
CA VAL A 181 6.53 -17.41 -2.87
C VAL A 181 5.50 -18.13 -3.73
N LEU A 182 5.51 -19.45 -3.65
CA LEU A 182 4.59 -20.32 -4.40
C LEU A 182 3.17 -20.21 -3.84
N ARG A 183 2.20 -19.93 -4.71
CA ARG A 183 0.77 -20.00 -4.41
C ARG A 183 0.07 -20.87 -5.45
N PHE A 184 -0.84 -21.71 -4.98
CA PHE A 184 -1.76 -22.42 -5.86
C PHE A 184 -3.05 -21.62 -5.98
N ASN A 185 -3.69 -21.72 -7.11
CA ASN A 185 -5.05 -21.22 -7.24
C ASN A 185 -5.97 -22.13 -6.43
N ASN A 186 -6.83 -21.55 -5.58
CA ASN A 186 -7.90 -22.33 -5.00
C ASN A 186 -8.79 -22.81 -6.14
N LEU A 187 -9.02 -24.12 -6.22
CA LEU A 187 -9.84 -24.81 -7.22
C LEU A 187 -11.28 -24.27 -7.35
N GLU A 188 -11.68 -23.33 -6.50
CA GLU A 188 -13.02 -22.71 -6.47
C GLU A 188 -13.19 -21.51 -7.41
N SER A 189 -12.10 -20.97 -7.97
CA SER A 189 -12.20 -19.88 -8.94
C SER A 189 -12.30 -20.42 -10.36
N LEU A 190 -13.51 -20.63 -10.84
CA LEU A 190 -13.85 -21.00 -12.23
C LEU A 190 -13.35 -19.99 -13.30
N ALA A 191 -12.76 -18.87 -12.88
CA ALA A 191 -12.32 -17.80 -13.79
C ALA A 191 -10.91 -17.99 -14.37
N GLU A 192 -10.15 -19.00 -13.95
CA GLU A 192 -8.76 -19.18 -14.36
C GLU A 192 -8.50 -20.61 -14.83
N GLU A 193 -9.20 -21.01 -15.91
CA GLU A 193 -8.91 -22.28 -16.61
C GLU A 193 -7.40 -22.41 -16.91
N ASN A 194 -6.84 -23.57 -16.58
CA ASN A 194 -5.44 -23.94 -16.83
C ASN A 194 -4.37 -23.24 -15.99
N MET A 195 -4.72 -22.47 -14.94
CA MET A 195 -3.70 -21.93 -14.03
C MET A 195 -3.21 -23.02 -13.09
N LEU A 196 -1.91 -23.36 -13.17
CA LEU A 196 -1.25 -24.30 -12.27
C LEU A 196 -0.89 -23.65 -10.94
N ALA A 197 -0.20 -22.52 -11.01
CA ALA A 197 0.33 -21.83 -9.85
C ALA A 197 0.60 -20.35 -10.14
N ARG A 198 0.83 -19.60 -9.06
CA ARG A 198 1.36 -18.24 -9.10
C ARG A 198 2.62 -18.18 -8.26
N VAL A 199 3.63 -17.49 -8.76
CA VAL A 199 4.83 -17.17 -7.98
C VAL A 199 4.80 -15.69 -7.68
N VAL A 200 4.69 -15.35 -6.40
CA VAL A 200 4.62 -13.97 -5.90
C VAL A 200 6.02 -13.49 -5.60
N PRO A 201 6.57 -12.48 -6.32
CA PRO A 201 7.90 -11.97 -6.04
C PRO A 201 8.01 -11.48 -4.58
N THR A 202 9.12 -11.78 -3.92
CA THR A 202 9.31 -11.41 -2.51
C THR A 202 9.29 -9.89 -2.29
N ASP A 203 9.77 -9.12 -3.27
CA ASP A 203 9.74 -7.64 -3.25
C ASP A 203 8.34 -7.05 -3.42
N SER A 204 7.37 -7.86 -3.87
CA SER A 204 5.96 -7.47 -4.01
C SER A 204 5.10 -7.82 -2.79
N ILE A 205 5.64 -8.53 -1.80
CA ILE A 205 4.93 -8.85 -0.56
C ILE A 205 5.08 -7.68 0.40
N LYS A 206 3.96 -7.03 0.69
CA LYS A 206 3.91 -5.81 1.49
C LYS A 206 2.80 -5.91 2.54
N LEU A 207 2.88 -5.03 3.50
CA LEU A 207 1.82 -4.84 4.48
C LEU A 207 0.92 -3.69 4.02
N THR A 208 -0.40 -3.91 4.06
CA THR A 208 -1.41 -2.88 3.80
C THR A 208 -2.29 -2.66 5.01
N PHE A 209 -2.80 -1.45 5.16
CA PHE A 209 -3.78 -1.11 6.19
C PHE A 209 -4.61 0.10 5.76
N ASN A 210 -5.77 0.26 6.38
CA ASN A 210 -6.62 1.41 6.13
C ASN A 210 -6.25 2.55 7.08
N ILE A 211 -6.15 3.76 6.53
CA ILE A 211 -5.87 4.99 7.25
C ILE A 211 -6.89 6.06 6.87
N THR A 212 -7.25 6.96 7.79
CA THR A 212 -8.15 8.06 7.45
C THR A 212 -7.50 9.00 6.44
N ASN A 213 -8.29 9.57 5.53
CA ASN A 213 -7.77 10.51 4.51
C ASN A 213 -7.10 11.74 5.16
N LYS A 214 -7.54 12.12 6.36
CA LYS A 214 -6.96 13.23 7.13
C LYS A 214 -5.56 12.90 7.61
N ASP A 215 -5.35 11.70 8.16
CA ASP A 215 -4.11 11.28 8.81
C ASP A 215 -3.07 10.81 7.78
N ALA A 216 -3.52 10.36 6.61
CA ALA A 216 -2.68 9.83 5.54
C ALA A 216 -1.55 10.80 5.11
N LYS A 217 -1.83 12.10 5.13
CA LYS A 217 -0.84 13.14 4.73
C LYS A 217 0.38 13.22 5.64
N ASN A 218 0.21 12.84 6.91
CA ASN A 218 1.24 12.95 7.94
C ASN A 218 1.84 11.60 8.33
N LEU A 219 1.43 10.53 7.65
CA LEU A 219 1.93 9.18 7.90
C LEU A 219 3.42 9.08 7.55
N ALA A 220 4.26 8.70 8.53
CA ALA A 220 5.70 8.58 8.37
C ALA A 220 6.15 7.13 8.16
N PHE A 221 5.82 6.25 9.09
CA PHE A 221 6.19 4.84 9.04
C PHE A 221 5.23 3.99 9.89
N LEU A 222 5.38 2.67 9.79
CA LEU A 222 4.69 1.69 10.62
C LEU A 222 5.65 1.06 11.63
N SER A 223 5.14 0.74 12.80
CA SER A 223 5.79 -0.13 13.75
C SER A 223 4.93 -1.36 14.01
N ILE A 224 5.56 -2.52 14.11
CA ILE A 224 4.93 -3.78 14.49
C ILE A 224 5.49 -4.15 15.85
N PRO A 225 4.77 -3.86 16.95
CA PRO A 225 5.30 -3.99 18.31
C PRO A 225 5.73 -5.42 18.67
N ALA A 226 5.07 -6.44 18.09
CA ALA A 226 5.36 -7.84 18.37
C ALA A 226 6.79 -8.30 18.00
N THR A 227 7.41 -7.63 17.03
CA THR A 227 8.75 -7.99 16.50
C THR A 227 9.72 -6.80 16.45
N ASP A 228 9.32 -5.65 17.02
CA ASP A 228 10.07 -4.37 16.91
C ASP A 228 10.43 -3.99 15.46
N CYS A 229 9.62 -4.47 14.51
CA CYS A 229 9.82 -4.22 13.08
C CYS A 229 9.28 -2.83 12.72
N LYS A 230 10.08 -2.05 11.98
CA LYS A 230 9.69 -0.73 11.43
C LYS A 230 9.70 -0.81 9.91
N LEU A 231 8.61 -0.38 9.30
CA LEU A 231 8.43 -0.38 7.85
C LEU A 231 8.13 1.04 7.36
N GLN A 232 8.85 1.48 6.36
CA GLN A 232 8.56 2.74 5.67
C GLN A 232 7.30 2.60 4.82
N ILE A 233 6.65 3.72 4.53
CA ILE A 233 5.48 3.77 3.63
C ILE A 233 5.98 3.94 2.21
N SER A 234 5.60 3.00 1.34
CA SER A 234 5.96 3.06 -0.08
C SER A 234 4.91 3.76 -0.93
N ALA A 235 3.64 3.67 -0.55
CA ALA A 235 2.54 4.30 -1.27
C ALA A 235 1.31 4.50 -0.39
N ILE A 236 0.51 5.50 -0.75
CA ILE A 236 -0.85 5.71 -0.25
C ILE A 236 -1.74 5.77 -1.49
N GLU A 237 -2.81 4.98 -1.52
CA GLU A 237 -3.72 4.95 -2.66
C GLU A 237 -4.43 6.29 -2.82
N SER A 238 -4.57 6.73 -4.06
CA SER A 238 -5.34 7.94 -4.40
C SER A 238 -6.85 7.71 -4.44
N VAL A 239 -7.27 6.44 -4.32
CA VAL A 239 -8.69 6.04 -4.30
C VAL A 239 -9.11 5.84 -2.85
N ALA A 240 -10.11 6.59 -2.44
CA ALA A 240 -10.68 6.49 -1.11
C ALA A 240 -11.85 5.52 -1.07
N SER A 241 -11.98 4.78 0.03
CA SER A 241 -13.18 4.04 0.40
C SER A 241 -13.85 4.77 1.58
N GLY A 242 -14.82 5.64 1.28
CA GLY A 242 -15.44 6.52 2.27
C GLY A 242 -14.43 7.52 2.87
N LEU A 243 -14.23 7.48 4.19
CA LEU A 243 -13.33 8.38 4.91
C LEU A 243 -11.89 7.85 5.04
N SER A 244 -11.59 6.70 4.44
CA SER A 244 -10.28 6.05 4.53
C SER A 244 -9.69 5.77 3.16
N THR A 245 -8.37 5.65 3.13
CA THR A 245 -7.58 5.15 1.99
C THR A 245 -6.65 4.04 2.46
N LYS A 246 -6.12 3.27 1.51
CA LYS A 246 -5.19 2.19 1.80
C LYS A 246 -3.76 2.70 1.71
N ALA A 247 -2.96 2.40 2.72
CA ALA A 247 -1.52 2.63 2.73
C ALA A 247 -0.76 1.32 2.58
N TRP A 248 0.40 1.37 1.92
CA TRP A 248 1.27 0.25 1.61
C TRP A 248 2.66 0.50 2.20
N SER A 249 3.18 -0.50 2.89
CA SER A 249 4.58 -0.47 3.34
C SER A 249 5.56 -0.69 2.19
N GLU A 250 6.85 -0.51 2.46
CA GLU A 250 7.90 -1.16 1.67
C GLU A 250 7.77 -2.69 1.77
N ALA A 251 8.51 -3.40 0.91
CA ALA A 251 8.53 -4.86 0.91
C ALA A 251 8.99 -5.42 2.26
N LEU A 252 8.36 -6.51 2.69
CA LEU A 252 8.78 -7.21 3.89
C LEU A 252 10.17 -7.83 3.69
N THR A 253 11.00 -7.74 4.71
CA THR A 253 12.35 -8.29 4.73
C THR A 253 12.46 -9.44 5.72
N THR A 254 13.60 -10.12 5.74
CA THR A 254 13.90 -11.15 6.74
C THR A 254 13.86 -10.64 8.18
N ALA A 255 14.04 -9.33 8.40
CA ALA A 255 13.88 -8.70 9.71
C ALA A 255 12.42 -8.59 10.14
N CYS A 256 11.48 -8.69 9.21
CA CYS A 256 10.04 -8.65 9.42
C CYS A 256 9.39 -9.92 8.85
N PRO A 257 9.54 -11.09 9.49
CA PRO A 257 9.22 -12.40 8.91
C PRO A 257 7.72 -12.71 9.04
N TYR A 258 6.90 -12.00 8.30
CA TYR A 258 5.45 -12.26 8.26
C TYR A 258 5.05 -12.98 6.99
N THR A 259 4.04 -13.84 7.11
CA THR A 259 3.56 -14.70 6.03
C THR A 259 2.47 -14.01 5.22
N LEU A 260 2.50 -14.20 3.90
CA LEU A 260 1.46 -13.72 2.98
C LEU A 260 0.06 -14.19 3.39
N GLY A 261 -0.89 -13.28 3.49
CA GLY A 261 -2.25 -13.52 4.00
C GLY A 261 -2.41 -13.34 5.51
N GLN A 262 -1.32 -13.05 6.25
CA GLN A 262 -1.37 -12.87 7.69
C GLN A 262 -1.92 -11.48 8.05
N ASN A 263 -2.83 -11.45 9.02
CA ASN A 263 -3.30 -10.22 9.66
C ASN A 263 -2.49 -9.94 10.92
N ILE A 264 -1.99 -8.71 11.06
CA ILE A 264 -1.13 -8.30 12.17
C ILE A 264 -1.55 -6.92 12.70
N SER A 265 -1.37 -6.71 14.00
CA SER A 265 -1.57 -5.39 14.60
C SER A 265 -0.37 -4.50 14.30
N VAL A 266 -0.63 -3.32 13.73
CA VAL A 266 0.39 -2.33 13.40
C VAL A 266 0.07 -0.99 14.04
N THR A 267 1.10 -0.25 14.40
CA THR A 267 0.97 1.12 14.93
C THR A 267 1.52 2.08 13.88
N PRO A 268 0.66 2.91 13.25
CA PRO A 268 1.12 3.97 12.37
C PRO A 268 1.78 5.08 13.18
N TYR A 269 2.87 5.64 12.68
CA TYR A 269 3.55 6.81 13.25
C TYR A 269 3.36 7.99 12.33
N PHE A 270 3.04 9.15 12.94
CA PHE A 270 2.78 10.39 12.23
C PHE A 270 3.88 11.39 12.45
N SER A 271 4.29 12.09 11.39
CA SER A 271 5.23 13.21 11.44
C SER A 271 4.46 14.53 11.27
N GLN A 272 4.09 15.09 12.39
CA GLN A 272 3.36 16.35 12.48
C GLN A 272 3.69 16.99 13.83
N GLN A 273 3.68 18.31 13.90
CA GLN A 273 3.82 19.00 15.16
C GLN A 273 2.66 18.64 16.10
N ALA A 274 2.98 18.07 17.22
CA ALA A 274 2.07 17.68 18.27
C ALA A 274 2.68 18.00 19.64
N TYR A 275 1.90 17.82 20.70
CA TYR A 275 2.30 18.15 22.04
C TYR A 275 2.00 17.01 22.98
N SER A 276 2.96 16.68 23.85
CA SER A 276 2.77 15.71 24.94
C SER A 276 2.33 16.46 26.19
N ILE A 277 1.14 16.12 26.70
CA ILE A 277 0.54 16.77 27.85
C ILE A 277 0.02 15.74 28.86
N PRO A 278 0.11 15.98 30.16
CA PRO A 278 -0.45 15.10 31.18
C PRO A 278 -1.96 14.91 30.98
N ARG A 279 -2.46 13.68 31.14
CA ARG A 279 -3.91 13.38 30.97
C ARG A 279 -4.80 14.26 31.84
N GLN A 280 -4.36 14.53 33.06
CA GLN A 280 -5.08 15.35 34.03
C GLN A 280 -5.20 16.82 33.64
N SER A 281 -4.43 17.31 32.65
CA SER A 281 -4.50 18.68 32.14
C SER A 281 -5.64 18.93 31.19
N VAL A 282 -6.27 17.87 30.66
CA VAL A 282 -7.31 17.95 29.66
C VAL A 282 -8.68 17.94 30.32
N PHE A 283 -9.54 18.85 29.91
CA PHE A 283 -10.95 18.88 30.28
C PHE A 283 -11.86 18.97 29.07
N SER A 284 -13.12 18.56 29.24
CA SER A 284 -14.13 18.56 28.17
C SER A 284 -15.14 19.65 28.40
N MET A 285 -15.47 20.40 27.34
CA MET A 285 -16.51 21.42 27.37
C MET A 285 -17.22 21.46 26.02
N GLY A 286 -18.54 21.36 26.01
CA GLY A 286 -19.32 21.36 24.77
C GLY A 286 -19.01 20.21 23.80
N GLY A 287 -18.48 19.08 24.30
CA GLY A 287 -18.07 17.93 23.48
C GLY A 287 -16.67 18.05 22.89
N GLU A 288 -15.97 19.15 23.13
CA GLU A 288 -14.61 19.41 22.69
C GLU A 288 -13.60 19.31 23.85
N GLN A 289 -12.32 19.15 23.53
CA GLN A 289 -11.27 19.02 24.52
C GLN A 289 -10.45 20.30 24.60
N PHE A 290 -10.08 20.69 25.83
CA PHE A 290 -9.35 21.91 26.11
C PHE A 290 -8.24 21.67 27.13
N VAL A 291 -7.26 22.59 27.14
CA VAL A 291 -6.26 22.74 28.18
C VAL A 291 -6.20 24.19 28.63
N PHE A 292 -5.94 24.43 29.91
CA PHE A 292 -5.71 25.78 30.41
C PHE A 292 -4.24 26.17 30.20
N VAL A 293 -4.01 27.13 29.32
CA VAL A 293 -2.69 27.72 29.06
C VAL A 293 -2.52 28.97 29.94
N LYS A 294 -1.44 28.99 30.73
CA LYS A 294 -1.12 30.10 31.61
C LYS A 294 -0.53 31.29 30.84
N SER A 295 -1.04 32.45 31.12
CA SER A 295 -0.43 33.76 30.82
C SER A 295 -0.12 34.53 32.11
N VAL A 296 0.27 35.79 32.01
CA VAL A 296 0.78 36.55 33.17
C VAL A 296 -0.24 36.64 34.33
N ALA A 297 -1.53 36.89 34.01
CA ALA A 297 -2.56 37.12 35.01
C ALA A 297 -3.76 36.14 34.88
N GLN A 298 -3.80 35.31 33.86
CA GLN A 298 -4.98 34.50 33.55
C GLN A 298 -4.61 33.15 32.97
N PHE A 299 -5.56 32.22 32.99
CA PHE A 299 -5.57 30.97 32.22
C PHE A 299 -6.52 31.11 31.04
N THR A 300 -6.08 30.70 29.86
CA THR A 300 -6.90 30.67 28.64
C THR A 300 -7.17 29.23 28.28
N ALA A 301 -8.45 28.87 28.08
CA ALA A 301 -8.80 27.55 27.56
C ALA A 301 -8.48 27.47 26.07
N VAL A 302 -7.54 26.61 25.70
CA VAL A 302 -7.12 26.39 24.33
C VAL A 302 -7.63 25.03 23.89
N LYS A 303 -8.33 24.99 22.76
CA LYS A 303 -8.85 23.77 22.16
C LYS A 303 -7.71 22.88 21.68
N VAL A 304 -7.83 21.58 22.00
CA VAL A 304 -6.88 20.56 21.59
C VAL A 304 -7.63 19.36 20.99
N LEU A 305 -7.00 18.69 20.03
CA LEU A 305 -7.48 17.45 19.47
C LEU A 305 -6.61 16.29 19.97
N LEU A 306 -7.22 15.34 20.68
CA LEU A 306 -6.53 14.14 21.15
C LEU A 306 -6.23 13.23 19.96
N THR A 307 -4.97 12.96 19.68
CA THR A 307 -4.52 12.09 18.59
C THR A 307 -4.17 10.69 19.09
N SER A 308 -3.46 10.59 20.19
CA SER A 308 -3.12 9.31 20.83
C SER A 308 -2.82 9.48 22.31
N SER A 309 -2.49 8.38 22.98
CA SER A 309 -2.04 8.38 24.36
C SER A 309 -0.79 7.52 24.51
N VAL A 310 0.19 8.06 25.22
CA VAL A 310 1.46 7.37 25.52
C VAL A 310 1.67 7.47 27.03
N GLU A 311 1.75 6.33 27.70
CA GLU A 311 1.89 6.24 29.16
C GLU A 311 0.85 7.09 29.91
N GLN A 312 1.31 8.10 30.66
CA GLN A 312 0.47 9.01 31.46
C GLN A 312 0.10 10.30 30.72
N ASN A 313 0.53 10.45 29.45
CA ASN A 313 0.30 11.64 28.65
C ASN A 313 -0.67 11.37 27.50
N TYR A 314 -1.36 12.42 27.07
CA TYR A 314 -1.99 12.50 25.77
C TYR A 314 -1.05 13.17 24.77
N ILE A 315 -1.08 12.70 23.53
CA ILE A 315 -0.52 13.41 22.40
C ILE A 315 -1.66 14.19 21.76
N VAL A 316 -1.49 15.50 21.65
CA VAL A 316 -2.52 16.40 21.14
C VAL A 316 -1.98 17.28 20.03
N THR A 317 -2.87 17.65 19.11
CA THR A 317 -2.63 18.75 18.16
C THR A 317 -3.52 19.94 18.51
N SER A 318 -3.08 21.14 18.17
CA SER A 318 -3.82 22.38 18.40
C SER A 318 -3.57 23.34 17.24
N GLU A 319 -4.56 24.17 16.90
CA GLU A 319 -4.40 25.27 15.95
C GLU A 319 -3.52 26.38 16.53
N ALA A 320 -3.62 26.61 17.85
CA ALA A 320 -2.75 27.53 18.56
C ALA A 320 -1.42 26.84 18.92
N SER A 321 -0.31 27.56 18.77
CA SER A 321 1.00 27.05 19.19
C SER A 321 1.08 26.94 20.71
N LEU A 322 1.37 25.72 21.20
CA LEU A 322 1.62 25.42 22.59
C LEU A 322 3.12 25.31 22.94
N VAL A 323 4.00 25.63 22.00
CA VAL A 323 5.45 25.55 22.18
C VAL A 323 5.86 26.47 23.34
N ASN A 324 6.61 25.92 24.31
CA ASN A 324 7.09 26.65 25.51
C ASN A 324 5.99 27.29 26.37
N LYS A 325 4.72 26.88 26.20
CA LYS A 325 3.64 27.31 27.07
C LYS A 325 3.56 26.44 28.31
N GLU A 326 3.11 27.03 29.42
CA GLU A 326 2.75 26.31 30.63
C GLU A 326 1.27 26.01 30.66
N ILE A 327 0.90 24.77 30.99
CA ILE A 327 -0.49 24.33 31.14
C ILE A 327 -0.78 23.91 32.57
N LEU A 328 -2.00 24.15 33.02
CA LEU A 328 -2.48 23.73 34.34
C LEU A 328 -2.56 22.21 34.43
N THR A 329 -1.98 21.64 35.49
CA THR A 329 -1.92 20.19 35.72
C THR A 329 -2.62 19.74 37.00
N SER A 330 -3.02 20.66 37.86
CA SER A 330 -3.77 20.35 39.08
C SER A 330 -5.02 21.23 39.18
N SER A 331 -6.02 20.77 39.92
CA SER A 331 -7.30 21.49 40.10
C SER A 331 -8.02 21.90 38.81
N VAL A 332 -7.76 21.16 37.70
CA VAL A 332 -8.30 21.47 36.36
C VAL A 332 -9.84 21.44 36.35
N SER A 333 -10.45 20.44 37.00
CA SER A 333 -11.91 20.34 37.09
C SER A 333 -12.52 21.44 37.94
N ALA A 334 -11.84 21.88 39.00
CA ALA A 334 -12.29 23.02 39.82
C ALA A 334 -12.23 24.32 39.01
N ALA A 335 -11.11 24.58 38.29
CA ALA A 335 -10.97 25.69 37.38
C ALA A 335 -12.03 25.70 36.29
N GLN A 336 -12.36 24.51 35.74
CA GLN A 336 -13.48 24.37 34.79
C GLN A 336 -14.82 24.74 35.44
N GLY A 337 -15.07 24.33 36.68
CA GLY A 337 -16.27 24.72 37.43
C GLY A 337 -16.42 26.21 37.54
N VAL A 338 -15.33 26.94 37.94
CA VAL A 338 -15.30 28.40 38.01
C VAL A 338 -15.57 29.02 36.63
N LEU A 339 -14.95 28.49 35.54
CA LEU A 339 -15.17 28.95 34.18
C LEU A 339 -16.65 28.85 33.76
N LEU A 340 -17.32 27.82 34.21
CA LEU A 340 -18.74 27.58 33.93
C LEU A 340 -19.70 28.29 34.89
N GLY A 341 -19.21 29.08 35.81
CA GLY A 341 -19.99 29.77 36.83
C GLY A 341 -20.58 28.85 37.93
N LEU A 342 -20.06 27.63 38.05
CA LEU A 342 -20.47 26.66 39.06
C LEU A 342 -19.69 26.91 40.38
N GLY A 343 -20.02 27.95 41.11
CA GLY A 343 -19.28 28.24 42.37
C GLY A 343 -19.45 29.67 42.87
N SER A 344 -20.28 30.46 42.27
CA SER A 344 -20.67 31.80 42.73
C SER A 344 -22.01 31.69 43.47
N GLU A 345 -22.00 31.19 44.71
CA GLU A 345 -23.00 31.47 45.70
C GLU A 345 -22.43 32.41 46.76
#